data_199aa9f5a336baef81840af4144ceb12
#
_entry.id   199aa9f5a336baef81840af4144ceb12
#
_cell.length_a   1.000
_cell.length_b   1.000
_cell.length_c   1.000
_cell.angle_alpha   90.00
_cell.angle_beta   90.00
_cell.angle_gamma   90.00
#
_symmetry.space_group_name_H-M   'P 1'
#
loop_
_entity.id
_entity.type
_entity.pdbx_description
1 polymer ?
#
loop_
_entity_poly.entity_id
_entity_poly.type
_entity_poly.pdbx_seq_one_letter_code
_entity_poly.pdbx_strand_id
1 'polypeptide(L)'
;MPRLKTIPSSNQSERGNFPFFLFFLMCLLWSIGPVNTASADWNFSGQISGWGGYYKNDGGNAGLRFLPRFTFESPLPNGLEIDGGFSLNLRTLTTFSSFGELEDNTHGNLYRSWVRLSGERSEIRLGLQRINFGPARLLRSLQWFDSLDPRDPLEVTDGVWGILARTYFSNNSTLWLWGLYGNDDLKGPERFKSDEYRPEYGLRYQFPVPRGEMAFTYHNRRLDWEYARRHGLPRLTDGTENRYALDGTFDLGAGVWFEAALSHISIDSSDSLWTKYLTVGADYTFDIGSGLHVIGEHFIRSEEVEDFMTSALSLDYSLGILDTLTFIAFFDWQRRELSPSLSWQRTLDDWLLNVTAFYNSGERENAYSGTGILITISYNF
;
A
#
# COMPACT_ATOMS: atom_id res chain seq x y z
N MET A 1 -1.64 18.08 -30.38
CA MET A 1 -0.55 18.17 -29.38
C MET A 1 -1.19 18.38 -28.01
N PRO A 2 -1.43 17.37 -27.20
CA PRO A 2 -1.79 17.55 -25.82
C PRO A 2 -0.52 17.70 -24.98
N ARG A 3 -0.43 18.76 -24.21
CA ARG A 3 0.63 19.04 -23.24
C ARG A 3 0.63 17.93 -22.20
N LEU A 4 1.80 17.34 -21.95
CA LEU A 4 2.07 16.54 -20.75
C LEU A 4 1.54 17.31 -19.53
N LYS A 5 0.49 16.79 -18.91
CA LYS A 5 0.08 17.27 -17.58
C LYS A 5 1.14 16.78 -16.61
N THR A 6 1.98 17.71 -16.18
CA THR A 6 2.82 17.56 -15.00
C THR A 6 1.97 16.96 -13.89
N ILE A 7 2.45 15.87 -13.28
CA ILE A 7 1.94 15.36 -12.00
C ILE A 7 1.86 16.58 -11.08
N PRO A 8 0.70 16.93 -10.54
CA PRO A 8 0.63 18.08 -9.67
C PRO A 8 1.57 17.80 -8.51
N SER A 9 2.59 18.63 -8.36
CA SER A 9 3.37 18.70 -7.15
C SER A 9 2.37 18.93 -6.03
N SER A 10 2.13 17.90 -5.23
CA SER A 10 1.41 18.05 -3.97
C SER A 10 2.27 19.00 -3.13
N ASN A 11 1.94 20.29 -3.14
CA ASN A 11 2.35 21.20 -2.09
C ASN A 11 1.69 20.66 -0.81
N GLN A 12 2.36 19.72 -0.17
CA GLN A 12 2.01 19.28 1.16
C GLN A 12 2.07 20.48 2.08
N SER A 13 0.92 20.92 2.53
CA SER A 13 0.84 21.81 3.67
C SER A 13 1.17 20.97 4.91
N GLU A 14 2.46 20.87 5.24
CA GLU A 14 2.96 20.19 6.46
C GLU A 14 2.45 20.82 7.78
N ARG A 15 1.39 21.60 7.78
CA ARG A 15 1.10 22.53 8.89
C ARG A 15 0.06 22.08 9.93
N GLY A 16 -0.65 20.97 9.76
CA GLY A 16 -1.82 20.70 10.61
C GLY A 16 -1.62 19.74 11.79
N ASN A 17 -0.99 18.62 11.61
CA ASN A 17 -1.15 17.47 12.51
C ASN A 17 0.03 17.14 13.41
N PHE A 18 1.21 17.64 13.09
CA PHE A 18 2.42 17.40 13.90
C PHE A 18 2.30 17.83 15.37
N PRO A 19 1.74 19.02 15.72
CA PRO A 19 1.60 19.43 17.13
C PRO A 19 0.59 18.58 17.92
N PHE A 20 -0.50 18.14 17.31
CA PHE A 20 -1.51 17.32 17.98
C PHE A 20 -0.98 15.91 18.28
N PHE A 21 -0.26 15.32 17.35
CA PHE A 21 0.41 14.03 17.51
C PHE A 21 1.50 14.10 18.59
N LEU A 22 2.32 15.15 18.59
CA LEU A 22 3.37 15.35 19.59
C LEU A 22 2.77 15.50 21.00
N PHE A 23 1.67 16.21 21.13
CA PHE A 23 0.96 16.38 22.40
C PHE A 23 0.41 15.05 22.91
N PHE A 24 -0.21 14.26 22.06
CA PHE A 24 -0.76 12.95 22.44
C PHE A 24 0.35 11.94 22.78
N LEU A 25 1.46 11.97 22.03
CA LEU A 25 2.66 11.20 22.32
C LEU A 25 3.28 11.58 23.68
N MET A 26 3.37 12.87 23.98
CA MET A 26 3.85 13.35 25.28
C MET A 26 2.92 12.93 26.41
N CYS A 27 1.61 12.96 26.22
CA CYS A 27 0.64 12.48 27.22
C CYS A 27 0.78 10.97 27.44
N LEU A 28 0.97 10.19 26.38
CA LEU A 28 1.18 8.73 26.48
C LEU A 28 2.49 8.41 27.19
N LEU A 29 3.57 9.07 26.84
CA LEU A 29 4.88 8.90 27.50
C LEU A 29 4.84 9.35 28.97
N TRP A 30 4.04 10.38 29.30
CA TRP A 30 3.90 10.84 30.67
C TRP A 30 3.06 9.89 31.54
N SER A 31 2.09 9.19 30.94
CA SER A 31 1.26 8.20 31.63
C SER A 31 1.98 6.87 31.92
N ILE A 32 3.05 6.57 31.20
CA ILE A 32 3.85 5.32 31.36
C ILE A 32 4.88 5.46 32.51
N GLY A 33 5.12 6.69 33.02
CA GLY A 33 6.15 6.95 34.02
C GLY A 33 7.56 6.95 33.40
N PRO A 34 8.63 7.05 34.20
CA PRO A 34 9.99 7.08 33.68
C PRO A 34 10.33 5.73 33.02
N VAL A 35 10.35 5.71 31.69
CA VAL A 35 10.90 4.58 30.92
C VAL A 35 12.37 4.46 31.30
N ASN A 36 12.76 3.28 31.77
CA ASN A 36 14.15 3.03 32.13
C ASN A 36 14.96 2.92 30.83
N THR A 37 15.42 4.07 30.32
CA THR A 37 16.16 4.18 29.04
C THR A 37 17.45 3.36 28.98
N ALA A 38 17.92 2.87 30.13
CA ALA A 38 19.09 1.97 30.21
C ALA A 38 18.81 0.55 29.68
N SER A 39 17.54 0.17 29.49
CA SER A 39 17.16 -1.14 28.95
C SER A 39 16.57 -1.07 27.55
N ALA A 40 16.49 0.12 26.94
CA ALA A 40 15.98 0.28 25.58
C ALA A 40 17.04 -0.16 24.57
N ASP A 41 16.63 -1.07 23.67
CA ASP A 41 17.44 -1.44 22.51
C ASP A 41 17.12 -0.48 21.35
N TRP A 42 18.19 0.09 20.75
CA TRP A 42 18.08 1.05 19.65
C TRP A 42 18.73 0.47 18.42
N ASN A 43 18.00 0.49 17.31
CA ASN A 43 18.51 0.03 16.05
C ASN A 43 18.43 1.13 14.98
N PHE A 44 19.49 1.27 14.21
CA PHE A 44 19.54 2.10 13.01
C PHE A 44 19.74 1.21 11.80
N SER A 45 18.82 1.26 10.88
CA SER A 45 18.83 0.49 9.63
C SER A 45 18.26 1.36 8.51
N GLY A 46 18.19 0.84 7.31
CA GLY A 46 17.58 1.57 6.23
C GLY A 46 17.87 0.98 4.88
N GLN A 47 17.48 1.73 3.85
CA GLN A 47 17.70 1.36 2.47
C GLN A 47 18.18 2.57 1.67
N ILE A 48 19.20 2.37 0.85
CA ILE A 48 19.57 3.28 -0.23
C ILE A 48 19.25 2.58 -1.53
N SER A 49 18.48 3.20 -2.39
CA SER A 49 18.14 2.64 -3.70
C SER A 49 18.37 3.65 -4.81
N GLY A 50 18.93 3.18 -5.93
CA GLY A 50 19.04 3.92 -7.17
C GLY A 50 18.32 3.17 -8.28
N TRP A 51 17.70 3.91 -9.19
CA TRP A 51 17.08 3.30 -10.37
C TRP A 51 17.32 4.15 -11.61
N GLY A 52 17.31 3.48 -12.76
CA GLY A 52 17.33 4.10 -14.07
C GLY A 52 16.34 3.40 -14.99
N GLY A 53 15.48 4.17 -15.64
CA GLY A 53 14.49 3.68 -16.58
C GLY A 53 14.71 4.29 -17.97
N TYR A 54 14.52 3.48 -19.00
CA TYR A 54 14.44 3.91 -20.38
C TYR A 54 13.07 3.52 -20.97
N TYR A 55 12.39 4.49 -21.55
CA TYR A 55 11.06 4.35 -22.12
C TYR A 55 11.10 4.66 -23.61
N LYS A 56 10.63 3.74 -24.41
CA LYS A 56 10.57 3.93 -25.87
C LYS A 56 9.65 5.11 -26.18
N ASN A 57 10.16 6.11 -26.90
CA ASN A 57 9.52 7.36 -27.32
C ASN A 57 9.41 8.48 -26.25
N ASP A 58 9.59 8.21 -24.96
CA ASP A 58 9.40 9.22 -23.91
C ASP A 58 10.72 9.66 -23.25
N GLY A 59 11.83 8.95 -23.55
CA GLY A 59 13.15 9.26 -22.97
C GLY A 59 13.47 8.35 -21.80
N GLY A 60 13.82 8.89 -20.64
CA GLY A 60 14.15 8.08 -19.49
C GLY A 60 14.05 8.82 -18.18
N ASN A 61 14.27 8.11 -17.09
CA ASN A 61 14.41 8.70 -15.76
C ASN A 61 15.56 8.03 -14.99
N ALA A 62 16.08 8.74 -14.03
CA ALA A 62 17.00 8.20 -13.04
C ALA A 62 16.66 8.80 -11.69
N GLY A 63 16.78 8.01 -10.64
CA GLY A 63 16.46 8.48 -9.30
C GLY A 63 17.29 7.80 -8.22
N LEU A 64 17.31 8.47 -7.07
CA LEU A 64 17.90 7.96 -5.84
C LEU A 64 16.89 8.11 -4.72
N ARG A 65 16.87 7.15 -3.80
CA ARG A 65 16.06 7.18 -2.58
C ARG A 65 16.91 6.78 -1.39
N PHE A 66 16.71 7.49 -0.29
CA PHE A 66 17.28 7.15 1.00
C PHE A 66 16.15 7.02 2.03
N LEU A 67 16.01 5.84 2.61
CA LEU A 67 15.01 5.47 3.61
C LEU A 67 15.70 5.09 4.94
N PRO A 68 16.20 6.05 5.73
CA PRO A 68 16.74 5.76 7.06
C PRO A 68 15.60 5.36 8.00
N ARG A 69 15.84 4.38 8.87
CA ARG A 69 14.91 3.89 9.87
C ARG A 69 15.60 3.83 11.24
N PHE A 70 14.99 4.47 12.20
CA PHE A 70 15.35 4.37 13.61
C PHE A 70 14.23 3.62 14.32
N THR A 71 14.58 2.58 15.07
CA THR A 71 13.63 1.84 15.91
C THR A 71 14.16 1.74 17.32
N PHE A 72 13.25 1.66 18.27
CA PHE A 72 13.55 1.35 19.64
C PHE A 72 12.57 0.31 20.18
N GLU A 73 13.05 -0.47 21.14
CA GLU A 73 12.25 -1.47 21.84
C GLU A 73 12.66 -1.47 23.32
N SER A 74 11.70 -1.52 24.23
CA SER A 74 11.95 -1.55 25.66
C SER A 74 10.89 -2.38 26.37
N PRO A 75 11.30 -3.37 27.19
CA PRO A 75 10.40 -4.09 28.05
C PRO A 75 9.88 -3.17 29.16
N LEU A 76 8.60 -3.34 29.48
CA LEU A 76 7.93 -2.66 30.58
C LEU A 76 7.54 -3.65 31.68
N PRO A 77 7.20 -3.18 32.90
CA PRO A 77 6.64 -4.04 33.94
C PRO A 77 5.38 -4.79 33.47
N ASN A 78 5.10 -5.91 34.14
CA ASN A 78 3.90 -6.74 33.93
C ASN A 78 3.81 -7.38 32.52
N GLY A 79 4.92 -7.65 31.87
CA GLY A 79 4.94 -8.31 30.55
C GLY A 79 4.47 -7.41 29.40
N LEU A 80 4.45 -6.11 29.61
CA LEU A 80 4.22 -5.13 28.55
C LEU A 80 5.54 -4.80 27.83
N GLU A 81 5.43 -4.35 26.61
CA GLU A 81 6.53 -3.88 25.79
C GLU A 81 6.13 -2.58 25.09
N ILE A 82 7.05 -1.64 25.01
CA ILE A 82 6.91 -0.44 24.19
C ILE A 82 7.98 -0.43 23.12
N ASP A 83 7.56 -0.24 21.88
CA ASP A 83 8.45 -0.09 20.74
C ASP A 83 7.97 1.04 19.82
N GLY A 84 8.87 1.50 18.96
CA GLY A 84 8.54 2.55 18.03
C GLY A 84 9.48 2.64 16.86
N GLY A 85 9.04 3.37 15.84
CA GLY A 85 9.81 3.54 14.62
C GLY A 85 9.63 4.92 14.02
N PHE A 86 10.75 5.46 13.52
CA PHE A 86 10.81 6.70 12.77
C PHE A 86 11.57 6.47 11.47
N SER A 87 11.05 6.93 10.34
CA SER A 87 11.68 6.80 9.04
C SER A 87 11.30 7.96 8.13
N LEU A 88 12.26 8.43 7.34
CA LEU A 88 12.09 9.44 6.31
C LEU A 88 12.17 8.78 4.93
N ASN A 89 11.50 9.34 3.94
CA ASN A 89 11.67 9.02 2.53
C ASN A 89 12.22 10.25 1.81
N LEU A 90 13.51 10.22 1.53
CA LEU A 90 14.19 11.26 0.77
C LEU A 90 14.44 10.73 -0.64
N ARG A 91 13.89 11.41 -1.65
CA ARG A 91 13.93 10.95 -3.04
C ARG A 91 14.28 12.11 -3.97
N THR A 92 15.17 11.84 -4.92
CA THR A 92 15.37 12.68 -6.09
C THR A 92 15.05 11.89 -7.37
N LEU A 93 14.47 12.55 -8.34
CA LEU A 93 14.11 11.99 -9.64
C LEU A 93 14.47 13.00 -10.73
N THR A 94 15.29 12.60 -11.65
CA THR A 94 15.61 13.36 -12.88
C THR A 94 14.94 12.66 -14.04
N THR A 95 14.10 13.38 -14.78
CA THR A 95 13.46 12.90 -16.01
C THR A 95 14.10 13.61 -17.21
N PHE A 96 14.42 12.85 -18.23
CA PHE A 96 14.98 13.38 -19.47
C PHE A 96 14.10 12.93 -20.66
N SER A 97 13.54 13.92 -21.36
CA SER A 97 12.73 13.68 -22.53
C SER A 97 13.59 13.33 -23.74
N SER A 98 13.01 12.66 -24.73
CA SER A 98 13.66 12.35 -26.01
C SER A 98 14.11 13.64 -26.77
N PHE A 99 13.63 14.82 -26.36
CA PHE A 99 13.97 16.12 -26.94
C PHE A 99 15.06 16.87 -26.16
N GLY A 100 15.65 16.25 -25.11
CA GLY A 100 16.76 16.81 -24.33
C GLY A 100 16.34 17.73 -23.19
N GLU A 101 15.06 17.84 -22.85
CA GLU A 101 14.60 18.55 -21.66
C GLU A 101 14.91 17.72 -20.40
N LEU A 102 15.46 18.40 -19.39
CA LEU A 102 15.73 17.81 -18.07
C LEU A 102 14.78 18.42 -17.05
N GLU A 103 14.14 17.59 -16.27
CA GLU A 103 13.30 17.99 -15.15
C GLU A 103 13.75 17.26 -13.89
N ASP A 104 14.15 18.04 -12.87
CA ASP A 104 14.59 17.51 -11.58
C ASP A 104 13.50 17.75 -10.54
N ASN A 105 13.20 16.70 -9.79
CA ASN A 105 12.23 16.74 -8.72
C ASN A 105 12.81 16.06 -7.47
N THR A 106 12.97 16.84 -6.39
CA THR A 106 13.46 16.34 -5.11
C THR A 106 12.37 16.49 -4.06
N HIS A 107 12.05 15.39 -3.40
CA HIS A 107 11.05 15.32 -2.36
C HIS A 107 11.62 14.66 -1.10
N GLY A 108 11.16 15.17 0.06
CA GLY A 108 11.37 14.53 1.35
C GLY A 108 10.09 14.54 2.14
N ASN A 109 9.66 13.37 2.63
CA ASN A 109 8.49 13.24 3.46
C ASN A 109 8.74 12.29 4.63
N LEU A 110 7.91 12.45 5.67
CA LEU A 110 7.87 11.50 6.77
C LEU A 110 7.25 10.20 6.27
N TYR A 111 8.01 9.09 6.35
CA TYR A 111 7.59 7.80 5.83
C TYR A 111 6.89 6.96 6.87
N ARG A 112 7.42 6.95 8.12
CA ARG A 112 6.83 6.27 9.28
C ARG A 112 7.18 7.05 10.56
N SER A 113 6.23 7.14 11.47
CA SER A 113 6.45 7.70 12.79
C SER A 113 5.37 7.16 13.72
N TRP A 114 5.70 6.13 14.48
CA TRP A 114 4.71 5.44 15.31
C TRP A 114 5.34 4.92 16.60
N VAL A 115 4.48 4.73 17.59
CA VAL A 115 4.78 4.04 18.87
C VAL A 115 3.73 2.96 19.08
N ARG A 116 4.15 1.80 19.58
CA ARG A 116 3.30 0.68 19.90
C ARG A 116 3.50 0.28 21.36
N LEU A 117 2.40 -0.01 22.03
CA LEU A 117 2.36 -0.69 23.32
C LEU A 117 1.75 -2.08 23.08
N SER A 118 2.46 -3.12 23.46
CA SER A 118 2.02 -4.50 23.30
C SER A 118 2.08 -5.27 24.60
N GLY A 119 1.16 -6.22 24.74
CA GLY A 119 1.08 -7.20 25.80
C GLY A 119 0.84 -8.59 25.20
N GLU A 120 0.56 -9.59 26.02
CA GLU A 120 0.43 -10.99 25.56
C GLU A 120 -0.59 -11.18 24.42
N ARG A 121 -1.70 -10.45 24.44
CA ARG A 121 -2.81 -10.67 23.52
C ARG A 121 -3.37 -9.42 22.88
N SER A 122 -2.79 -8.28 23.15
CA SER A 122 -3.29 -7.02 22.61
C SER A 122 -2.16 -6.06 22.34
N GLU A 123 -2.30 -5.28 21.28
CA GLU A 123 -1.39 -4.20 20.94
C GLU A 123 -2.17 -2.95 20.56
N ILE A 124 -1.59 -1.80 20.82
CA ILE A 124 -2.10 -0.50 20.37
C ILE A 124 -0.94 0.24 19.73
N ARG A 125 -1.10 0.65 18.49
CA ARG A 125 -0.13 1.44 17.75
C ARG A 125 -0.71 2.80 17.41
N LEU A 126 0.05 3.87 17.65
CA LEU A 126 -0.31 5.25 17.37
C LEU A 126 0.70 5.91 16.45
N GLY A 127 0.25 6.64 15.44
CA GLY A 127 1.09 7.45 14.54
C GLY A 127 0.94 7.15 13.07
N LEU A 128 1.93 7.58 12.28
CA LEU A 128 2.02 7.32 10.86
C LEU A 128 2.48 5.89 10.63
N GLN A 129 1.57 5.04 10.21
CA GLN A 129 1.78 3.60 10.13
C GLN A 129 1.18 3.00 8.85
N ARG A 130 1.69 1.84 8.44
CA ARG A 130 1.07 1.03 7.40
C ARG A 130 -0.05 0.17 7.99
N ILE A 131 -1.22 0.23 7.38
CA ILE A 131 -2.33 -0.70 7.62
C ILE A 131 -2.57 -1.45 6.31
N ASN A 132 -2.51 -2.77 6.37
CA ASN A 132 -2.66 -3.65 5.21
C ASN A 132 -3.37 -4.93 5.62
N PHE A 133 -4.32 -5.39 4.82
CA PHE A 133 -5.07 -6.62 5.00
C PHE A 133 -5.61 -7.15 3.66
N GLY A 134 -6.18 -8.35 3.69
CA GLY A 134 -6.67 -9.06 2.51
C GLY A 134 -5.65 -10.03 1.93
N PRO A 135 -6.10 -11.16 1.36
CA PRO A 135 -5.25 -12.22 0.83
C PRO A 135 -4.79 -12.01 -0.62
N ALA A 136 -5.43 -11.13 -1.41
CA ALA A 136 -5.07 -10.90 -2.80
C ALA A 136 -3.67 -10.26 -2.93
N ARG A 137 -2.92 -10.64 -3.96
CA ARG A 137 -1.50 -10.30 -4.14
C ARG A 137 -1.26 -9.38 -5.32
N LEU A 138 -1.99 -9.54 -6.43
CA LEU A 138 -1.81 -8.80 -7.68
C LEU A 138 -2.90 -7.74 -7.89
N LEU A 139 -4.17 -8.10 -7.66
CA LEU A 139 -5.36 -7.30 -7.91
C LEU A 139 -6.21 -7.19 -6.66
N ARG A 140 -5.84 -6.29 -5.75
CA ARG A 140 -6.37 -6.22 -4.39
C ARG A 140 -7.60 -5.33 -4.28
N SER A 141 -8.79 -5.93 -4.01
CA SER A 141 -10.02 -5.18 -3.70
C SER A 141 -9.96 -4.49 -2.33
N LEU A 142 -9.09 -4.96 -1.43
CA LEU A 142 -8.92 -4.45 -0.07
C LEU A 142 -7.67 -3.58 0.12
N GLN A 143 -7.13 -3.02 -0.94
CA GLN A 143 -6.04 -2.05 -0.90
C GLN A 143 -6.53 -0.66 -0.46
N TRP A 144 -7.06 -0.55 0.77
CA TRP A 144 -7.72 0.68 1.22
C TRP A 144 -6.77 1.76 1.75
N PHE A 145 -5.59 1.36 2.25
CA PHE A 145 -4.66 2.26 2.95
C PHE A 145 -3.23 2.20 2.42
N ASP A 146 -2.98 1.40 1.42
CA ASP A 146 -1.68 1.27 0.77
C ASP A 146 -1.83 1.31 -0.77
N SER A 147 -0.72 1.50 -1.50
CA SER A 147 -0.69 1.62 -2.96
C SER A 147 0.44 0.78 -3.56
N LEU A 148 0.62 -0.45 -3.06
CA LEU A 148 1.66 -1.34 -3.56
C LEU A 148 1.39 -1.77 -5.00
N ASP A 149 2.38 -1.60 -5.87
CA ASP A 149 2.41 -2.21 -7.20
C ASP A 149 3.20 -3.53 -7.09
N PRO A 150 2.64 -4.69 -7.47
CA PRO A 150 3.33 -5.98 -7.36
C PRO A 150 4.57 -6.10 -8.26
N ARG A 151 4.80 -5.15 -9.17
CA ARG A 151 5.99 -5.07 -10.02
C ARG A 151 7.12 -4.25 -9.38
N ASP A 152 6.83 -3.46 -8.34
CA ASP A 152 7.84 -2.64 -7.65
C ASP A 152 8.68 -3.50 -6.70
N PRO A 153 10.00 -3.72 -7.02
CA PRO A 153 10.87 -4.53 -6.16
C PRO A 153 11.19 -3.89 -4.82
N LEU A 154 10.89 -2.61 -4.64
CA LEU A 154 11.15 -1.87 -3.40
C LEU A 154 9.95 -1.86 -2.45
N GLU A 155 8.76 -2.22 -2.92
CA GLU A 155 7.50 -2.27 -2.16
C GLU A 155 7.22 -1.03 -1.29
N VAL A 156 7.55 0.16 -1.80
CA VAL A 156 7.39 1.40 -1.05
C VAL A 156 5.95 1.89 -1.16
N THR A 157 5.31 2.07 -0.02
CA THR A 157 3.96 2.63 0.08
C THR A 157 3.83 3.60 1.24
N ASP A 158 3.05 4.64 1.06
CA ASP A 158 2.77 5.60 2.11
C ASP A 158 2.01 4.97 3.28
N GLY A 159 2.02 5.65 4.41
CA GLY A 159 1.28 5.27 5.62
C GLY A 159 0.06 6.14 5.83
N VAL A 160 -0.70 5.81 6.87
CA VAL A 160 -1.83 6.60 7.35
C VAL A 160 -1.63 7.01 8.80
N TRP A 161 -2.04 8.24 9.12
CA TRP A 161 -2.06 8.74 10.49
C TRP A 161 -3.26 8.17 11.26
N GLY A 162 -3.00 7.60 12.43
CA GLY A 162 -4.09 7.09 13.24
C GLY A 162 -3.64 6.22 14.41
N ILE A 163 -4.65 5.62 15.04
CA ILE A 163 -4.53 4.61 16.08
C ILE A 163 -5.01 3.27 15.53
N LEU A 164 -4.31 2.20 15.83
CA LEU A 164 -4.68 0.83 15.50
C LEU A 164 -4.54 -0.02 16.75
N ALA A 165 -5.65 -0.61 17.19
CA ALA A 165 -5.68 -1.60 18.25
C ALA A 165 -5.93 -2.99 17.67
N ARG A 166 -5.20 -3.99 18.16
CA ARG A 166 -5.39 -5.40 17.80
C ARG A 166 -5.51 -6.26 19.02
N THR A 167 -6.38 -7.24 18.99
CA THR A 167 -6.56 -8.23 20.05
C THR A 167 -6.60 -9.62 19.45
N TYR A 168 -5.83 -10.53 20.02
CA TYR A 168 -5.67 -11.92 19.60
C TYR A 168 -6.39 -12.82 20.61
N PHE A 169 -7.39 -13.56 20.15
CA PHE A 169 -8.17 -14.44 20.99
C PHE A 169 -7.60 -15.86 21.03
N SER A 170 -7.92 -16.62 22.07
CA SER A 170 -7.43 -17.99 22.26
C SER A 170 -7.93 -18.99 21.20
N ASN A 171 -8.97 -18.65 20.47
CA ASN A 171 -9.50 -19.43 19.34
C ASN A 171 -8.84 -19.05 18.00
N ASN A 172 -7.71 -18.33 18.02
CA ASN A 172 -6.99 -17.81 16.86
C ASN A 172 -7.78 -16.78 16.02
N SER A 173 -8.87 -16.22 16.54
CA SER A 173 -9.48 -15.06 15.90
C SER A 173 -8.76 -13.79 16.31
N THR A 174 -8.84 -12.74 15.47
CA THR A 174 -8.27 -11.42 15.74
C THR A 174 -9.29 -10.33 15.50
N LEU A 175 -9.26 -9.32 16.36
CA LEU A 175 -10.05 -8.10 16.19
C LEU A 175 -9.11 -6.92 16.03
N TRP A 176 -9.29 -6.16 14.95
CA TRP A 176 -8.60 -4.90 14.70
C TRP A 176 -9.62 -3.77 14.78
N LEU A 177 -9.24 -2.69 15.43
CA LEU A 177 -10.00 -1.45 15.50
C LEU A 177 -9.07 -0.31 15.11
N TRP A 178 -9.50 0.57 14.23
CA TRP A 178 -8.70 1.75 13.88
C TRP A 178 -9.52 3.02 13.88
N GLY A 179 -8.84 4.12 14.21
CA GLY A 179 -9.29 5.47 14.02
C GLY A 179 -8.21 6.26 13.30
N LEU A 180 -8.55 6.88 12.16
CA LEU A 180 -7.62 7.68 11.37
C LEU A 180 -8.01 9.15 11.47
N TYR A 181 -7.02 10.04 11.36
CA TYR A 181 -7.26 11.48 11.40
C TYR A 181 -6.13 12.24 10.70
N GLY A 182 -6.49 13.31 9.98
CA GLY A 182 -5.51 14.17 9.32
C GLY A 182 -4.90 13.58 8.05
N ASN A 183 -5.62 12.67 7.37
CA ASN A 183 -5.19 12.10 6.11
C ASN A 183 -5.89 12.82 4.96
N ASP A 184 -5.19 13.74 4.31
CA ASP A 184 -5.70 14.55 3.21
C ASP A 184 -5.23 14.06 1.82
N ASP A 185 -4.34 13.08 1.76
CA ASP A 185 -3.92 12.44 0.53
C ASP A 185 -4.82 11.26 0.14
N LEU A 186 -4.83 10.91 -1.14
CA LEU A 186 -5.51 9.71 -1.63
C LEU A 186 -4.82 8.46 -1.08
N LYS A 187 -5.59 7.58 -0.46
CA LYS A 187 -5.11 6.31 0.09
C LYS A 187 -5.43 5.18 -0.89
N GLY A 188 -4.42 4.39 -1.25
CA GLY A 188 -4.60 3.30 -2.19
C GLY A 188 -5.25 3.74 -3.52
N PRO A 189 -6.24 2.98 -4.03
CA PRO A 189 -6.94 3.29 -5.29
C PRO A 189 -8.10 4.27 -5.13
N GLU A 190 -8.12 5.07 -4.08
CA GLU A 190 -9.20 6.04 -3.82
C GLU A 190 -9.31 7.08 -4.94
N ARG A 191 -10.54 7.43 -5.30
CA ARG A 191 -10.85 8.49 -6.27
C ARG A 191 -11.10 9.85 -5.61
N PHE A 192 -11.50 9.84 -4.34
CA PHE A 192 -11.87 11.02 -3.58
C PHE A 192 -11.09 11.04 -2.27
N LYS A 193 -10.54 12.21 -1.93
CA LYS A 193 -9.84 12.45 -0.68
C LYS A 193 -10.77 12.38 0.51
N SER A 194 -10.23 12.02 1.69
CA SER A 194 -10.92 12.19 2.96
C SER A 194 -10.88 13.66 3.41
N ASP A 195 -11.87 14.07 4.18
CA ASP A 195 -11.85 15.33 4.93
C ASP A 195 -10.86 15.20 6.10
N GLU A 196 -9.75 15.92 6.05
CA GLU A 196 -8.68 15.85 7.05
C GLU A 196 -9.13 16.23 8.49
N TYR A 197 -10.19 17.02 8.60
CA TYR A 197 -10.76 17.47 9.89
C TYR A 197 -11.80 16.52 10.46
N ARG A 198 -12.09 15.42 9.78
CA ARG A 198 -13.06 14.42 10.22
C ARG A 198 -12.38 13.09 10.49
N PRO A 199 -12.67 12.45 11.65
CA PRO A 199 -12.12 11.14 11.91
C PRO A 199 -12.71 10.09 10.98
N GLU A 200 -11.86 9.15 10.56
CA GLU A 200 -12.24 7.91 9.92
C GLU A 200 -12.15 6.78 10.94
N TYR A 201 -12.97 5.77 10.86
CA TYR A 201 -12.93 4.63 11.77
C TYR A 201 -13.33 3.34 11.10
N GLY A 202 -12.86 2.25 11.63
CA GLY A 202 -13.22 0.94 11.12
C GLY A 202 -12.80 -0.20 12.01
N LEU A 203 -13.20 -1.38 11.59
CA LEU A 203 -12.89 -2.63 12.27
C LEU A 203 -12.65 -3.76 11.27
N ARG A 204 -11.89 -4.76 11.71
CA ARG A 204 -11.74 -6.04 11.03
C ARG A 204 -11.79 -7.16 12.06
N TYR A 205 -12.63 -8.15 11.82
CA TYR A 205 -12.69 -9.37 12.59
C TYR A 205 -12.33 -10.55 11.70
N GLN A 206 -11.22 -11.21 12.02
CA GLN A 206 -10.68 -12.35 11.30
C GLN A 206 -10.81 -13.60 12.18
N PHE A 207 -11.23 -14.71 11.60
CA PHE A 207 -11.49 -15.93 12.33
C PHE A 207 -11.14 -17.15 11.48
N PRO A 208 -10.64 -18.23 12.13
CA PRO A 208 -10.33 -19.47 11.43
C PRO A 208 -11.59 -20.19 10.99
N VAL A 209 -11.50 -20.83 9.83
CA VAL A 209 -12.50 -21.78 9.30
C VAL A 209 -11.79 -23.05 8.89
N PRO A 210 -12.51 -24.17 8.61
CA PRO A 210 -11.87 -25.39 8.13
C PRO A 210 -11.03 -25.13 6.88
N ARG A 211 -9.74 -25.45 6.95
CA ARG A 211 -8.71 -25.28 5.89
C ARG A 211 -8.44 -23.82 5.49
N GLY A 212 -8.71 -22.85 6.37
CA GLY A 212 -8.44 -21.47 6.01
C GLY A 212 -8.86 -20.48 7.07
N GLU A 213 -9.03 -19.24 6.64
CA GLU A 213 -9.50 -18.14 7.46
C GLU A 213 -10.41 -17.22 6.66
N MET A 214 -11.29 -16.53 7.35
CA MET A 214 -12.17 -15.50 6.79
C MET A 214 -12.12 -14.24 7.64
N ALA A 215 -12.44 -13.10 7.03
CA ALA A 215 -12.56 -11.86 7.77
C ALA A 215 -13.69 -10.97 7.23
N PHE A 216 -14.32 -10.27 8.15
CA PHE A 216 -15.22 -9.17 7.86
C PHE A 216 -14.51 -7.85 8.18
N THR A 217 -14.64 -6.86 7.30
CA THR A 217 -14.02 -5.53 7.46
C THR A 217 -15.07 -4.44 7.21
N TYR A 218 -15.06 -3.41 8.05
CA TYR A 218 -15.87 -2.21 7.89
C TYR A 218 -15.00 -0.96 8.03
N HIS A 219 -15.25 0.05 7.22
CA HIS A 219 -14.59 1.35 7.29
C HIS A 219 -15.57 2.47 6.95
N ASN A 220 -15.54 3.54 7.73
CA ASN A 220 -16.33 4.75 7.51
C ASN A 220 -15.40 5.96 7.43
N ARG A 221 -15.70 6.86 6.48
CA ARG A 221 -15.02 8.15 6.34
C ARG A 221 -15.95 9.23 5.80
N ARG A 222 -15.52 10.46 5.95
CA ARG A 222 -16.09 11.61 5.25
C ARG A 222 -15.18 12.03 4.09
N LEU A 223 -15.79 12.33 2.95
CA LEU A 223 -15.07 12.84 1.79
C LEU A 223 -14.84 14.35 1.91
N ASP A 224 -13.70 14.83 1.41
CA ASP A 224 -13.51 16.24 1.14
C ASP A 224 -14.52 16.67 0.05
N TRP A 225 -15.54 17.43 0.46
CA TRP A 225 -16.64 17.83 -0.42
C TRP A 225 -16.17 18.73 -1.56
N GLU A 226 -15.17 19.57 -1.34
CA GLU A 226 -14.66 20.51 -2.34
C GLU A 226 -13.87 19.75 -3.41
N TYR A 227 -13.01 18.82 -2.99
CA TYR A 227 -12.27 17.94 -3.88
C TYR A 227 -13.23 17.02 -4.66
N ALA A 228 -14.16 16.36 -3.99
CA ALA A 228 -15.08 15.42 -4.60
C ALA A 228 -16.00 16.07 -5.63
N ARG A 229 -16.50 17.29 -5.37
CA ARG A 229 -17.30 18.06 -6.34
C ARG A 229 -16.55 18.41 -7.61
N ARG A 230 -15.26 18.73 -7.50
CA ARG A 230 -14.41 19.04 -8.66
C ARG A 230 -14.04 17.78 -9.47
N HIS A 231 -14.04 16.59 -8.84
CA HIS A 231 -13.53 15.35 -9.42
C HIS A 231 -14.60 14.28 -9.70
N GLY A 232 -15.86 14.65 -9.83
CA GLY A 232 -16.89 13.75 -10.33
C GLY A 232 -18.19 13.68 -9.53
N LEU A 233 -18.29 14.32 -8.36
CA LEU A 233 -19.49 14.36 -7.52
C LEU A 233 -20.02 15.79 -7.33
N PRO A 234 -20.50 16.50 -8.39
CA PRO A 234 -20.84 17.91 -8.32
C PRO A 234 -22.03 18.22 -7.38
N ARG A 235 -22.87 17.24 -7.07
CA ARG A 235 -24.05 17.35 -6.18
C ARG A 235 -23.78 16.90 -4.75
N LEU A 236 -22.53 16.57 -4.39
CA LEU A 236 -22.20 16.05 -3.06
C LEU A 236 -22.58 17.06 -1.97
N THR A 237 -23.40 16.65 -1.02
CA THR A 237 -23.80 17.42 0.17
C THR A 237 -23.51 16.69 1.47
N ASP A 238 -23.65 15.35 1.52
CA ASP A 238 -23.32 14.54 2.69
C ASP A 238 -21.86 14.09 2.67
N GLY A 239 -21.44 13.36 1.67
CA GLY A 239 -20.06 12.88 1.51
C GLY A 239 -19.66 11.78 2.48
N THR A 240 -20.60 11.06 3.10
CA THR A 240 -20.26 9.89 3.91
C THR A 240 -20.01 8.70 3.02
N GLU A 241 -18.86 8.05 3.18
CA GLU A 241 -18.54 6.77 2.55
C GLU A 241 -18.45 5.66 3.60
N ASN A 242 -19.19 4.58 3.33
CA ASN A 242 -19.13 3.34 4.10
C ASN A 242 -18.59 2.22 3.21
N ARG A 243 -17.57 1.52 3.69
CA ARG A 243 -16.98 0.36 3.01
C ARG A 243 -17.19 -0.89 3.85
N TYR A 244 -17.65 -1.94 3.21
CA TYR A 244 -17.87 -3.26 3.80
C TYR A 244 -17.08 -4.26 3.00
N ALA A 245 -16.44 -5.24 3.66
CA ALA A 245 -15.77 -6.30 2.96
C ALA A 245 -15.88 -7.65 3.67
N LEU A 246 -15.83 -8.69 2.86
CA LEU A 246 -15.68 -10.08 3.28
C LEU A 246 -14.55 -10.67 2.45
N ASP A 247 -13.56 -11.25 3.10
CA ASP A 247 -12.46 -11.92 2.44
C ASP A 247 -12.15 -13.27 3.10
N GLY A 248 -11.47 -14.12 2.37
CA GLY A 248 -11.02 -15.40 2.90
C GLY A 248 -9.94 -16.04 2.05
N THR A 249 -9.14 -16.89 2.70
CA THR A 249 -8.11 -17.71 2.08
C THR A 249 -8.24 -19.16 2.56
N PHE A 250 -8.00 -20.12 1.65
CA PHE A 250 -8.20 -21.55 1.88
C PHE A 250 -7.07 -22.35 1.26
N ASP A 251 -6.64 -23.42 1.95
CA ASP A 251 -5.76 -24.44 1.42
C ASP A 251 -6.59 -25.66 0.99
N LEU A 252 -6.73 -25.81 -0.31
CA LEU A 252 -7.48 -26.93 -0.94
C LEU A 252 -6.56 -27.85 -1.76
N GLY A 253 -5.25 -27.86 -1.45
CA GLY A 253 -4.20 -28.48 -2.25
C GLY A 253 -3.59 -27.48 -3.24
N ALA A 254 -4.28 -26.40 -3.48
CA ALA A 254 -3.82 -25.12 -4.01
C ALA A 254 -4.28 -24.04 -3.05
N GLY A 255 -3.54 -22.95 -2.94
CA GLY A 255 -4.01 -21.74 -2.25
C GLY A 255 -5.14 -21.11 -3.06
N VAL A 256 -6.28 -20.80 -2.42
CA VAL A 256 -7.43 -20.15 -3.06
C VAL A 256 -7.90 -19.01 -2.17
N TRP A 257 -8.22 -17.87 -2.73
CA TRP A 257 -8.72 -16.72 -1.97
C TRP A 257 -9.76 -15.91 -2.73
N PHE A 258 -10.47 -15.10 -1.97
CA PHE A 258 -11.34 -14.08 -2.51
C PHE A 258 -11.33 -12.82 -1.64
N GLU A 259 -11.60 -11.68 -2.25
CA GLU A 259 -11.91 -10.40 -1.62
C GLU A 259 -13.17 -9.84 -2.25
N ALA A 260 -14.23 -9.64 -1.47
CA ALA A 260 -15.46 -8.98 -1.91
C ALA A 260 -15.64 -7.71 -1.08
N ALA A 261 -15.80 -6.56 -1.75
CA ALA A 261 -15.99 -5.29 -1.07
C ALA A 261 -17.12 -4.47 -1.70
N LEU A 262 -17.79 -3.68 -0.88
CA LEU A 262 -18.84 -2.74 -1.25
C LEU A 262 -18.47 -1.36 -0.72
N SER A 263 -18.50 -0.35 -1.58
CA SER A 263 -18.40 1.06 -1.20
C SER A 263 -19.72 1.75 -1.47
N HIS A 264 -20.24 2.46 -0.47
CA HIS A 264 -21.46 3.26 -0.53
C HIS A 264 -21.14 4.71 -0.17
N ILE A 265 -21.31 5.62 -1.11
CA ILE A 265 -21.15 7.06 -0.93
C ILE A 265 -22.53 7.70 -0.92
N SER A 266 -22.90 8.37 0.18
CA SER A 266 -24.10 9.20 0.26
C SER A 266 -23.82 10.54 -0.40
N ILE A 267 -24.51 10.84 -1.51
CA ILE A 267 -24.34 12.09 -2.27
C ILE A 267 -25.20 13.19 -1.65
N ASP A 268 -26.48 12.90 -1.45
CA ASP A 268 -27.44 13.76 -0.76
C ASP A 268 -28.52 12.90 -0.06
N SER A 269 -29.62 13.50 0.40
CA SER A 269 -30.70 12.79 1.10
C SER A 269 -31.44 11.75 0.23
N SER A 270 -31.32 11.81 -1.09
CA SER A 270 -32.06 10.99 -2.06
C SER A 270 -31.18 10.22 -3.04
N ASP A 271 -29.88 10.51 -3.08
CA ASP A 271 -28.96 9.96 -4.08
C ASP A 271 -27.70 9.38 -3.43
N SER A 272 -27.24 8.24 -3.95
CA SER A 272 -26.05 7.54 -3.46
C SER A 272 -25.35 6.81 -4.61
N LEU A 273 -24.06 6.57 -4.44
CA LEU A 273 -23.24 5.83 -5.38
C LEU A 273 -22.77 4.52 -4.74
N TRP A 274 -23.05 3.41 -5.41
CA TRP A 274 -22.56 2.10 -5.02
C TRP A 274 -21.47 1.62 -5.96
N THR A 275 -20.35 1.17 -5.39
CA THR A 275 -19.28 0.48 -6.13
C THR A 275 -19.05 -0.88 -5.51
N LYS A 276 -19.04 -1.93 -6.32
CA LYS A 276 -18.79 -3.32 -5.91
C LYS A 276 -17.44 -3.76 -6.43
N TYR A 277 -16.70 -4.47 -5.60
CA TYR A 277 -15.39 -5.01 -5.93
C TYR A 277 -15.37 -6.52 -5.63
N LEU A 278 -14.77 -7.29 -6.50
CA LEU A 278 -14.53 -8.70 -6.29
C LEU A 278 -13.17 -9.08 -6.86
N THR A 279 -12.32 -9.68 -6.04
CA THR A 279 -11.13 -10.40 -6.50
C THR A 279 -11.27 -11.87 -6.14
N VAL A 280 -10.97 -12.75 -7.08
CA VAL A 280 -10.79 -14.18 -6.83
C VAL A 280 -9.42 -14.58 -7.33
N GLY A 281 -8.72 -15.44 -6.59
CA GLY A 281 -7.39 -15.86 -6.95
C GLY A 281 -7.05 -17.25 -6.47
N ALA A 282 -6.03 -17.82 -7.10
CA ALA A 282 -5.45 -19.10 -6.71
C ALA A 282 -3.94 -19.10 -6.97
N ASP A 283 -3.21 -19.88 -6.18
CA ASP A 283 -1.80 -20.16 -6.42
C ASP A 283 -1.49 -21.66 -6.32
N TYR A 284 -0.44 -22.04 -7.04
CA TYR A 284 0.11 -23.38 -6.96
C TYR A 284 1.59 -23.39 -7.34
N THR A 285 2.37 -24.22 -6.66
CA THR A 285 3.76 -24.46 -7.02
C THR A 285 3.91 -25.80 -7.72
N PHE A 286 4.25 -25.75 -8.99
CA PHE A 286 4.55 -26.94 -9.80
C PHE A 286 5.96 -27.43 -9.51
N ASP A 287 6.16 -28.75 -9.42
CA ASP A 287 7.46 -29.40 -9.28
C ASP A 287 8.20 -29.42 -10.63
N ILE A 288 8.60 -28.23 -11.10
CA ILE A 288 9.34 -28.01 -12.33
C ILE A 288 10.67 -27.37 -11.98
N GLY A 289 11.76 -28.12 -12.09
CA GLY A 289 13.11 -27.64 -11.75
C GLY A 289 13.23 -27.25 -10.28
N SER A 290 13.43 -25.96 -9.98
CA SER A 290 13.50 -25.41 -8.61
C SER A 290 12.12 -25.08 -8.00
N GLY A 291 11.05 -25.37 -8.71
CA GLY A 291 9.67 -25.01 -8.35
C GLY A 291 9.18 -23.81 -9.14
N LEU A 292 8.17 -24.00 -9.99
CA LEU A 292 7.49 -22.90 -10.67
C LEU A 292 6.25 -22.50 -9.87
N HIS A 293 6.30 -21.34 -9.22
CA HIS A 293 5.15 -20.78 -8.51
C HIS A 293 4.28 -19.96 -9.48
N VAL A 294 2.98 -20.23 -9.48
CA VAL A 294 2.01 -19.60 -10.38
C VAL A 294 0.90 -18.98 -9.54
N ILE A 295 0.59 -17.70 -9.79
CA ILE A 295 -0.54 -16.99 -9.18
C ILE A 295 -1.44 -16.52 -10.31
N GLY A 296 -2.75 -16.79 -10.20
CA GLY A 296 -3.78 -16.24 -11.08
C GLY A 296 -4.81 -15.48 -10.28
N GLU A 297 -5.15 -14.26 -10.72
CA GLU A 297 -6.20 -13.44 -10.10
C GLU A 297 -7.12 -12.84 -11.16
N HIS A 298 -8.40 -12.70 -10.79
CA HIS A 298 -9.39 -11.98 -11.57
C HIS A 298 -10.12 -10.98 -10.69
N PHE A 299 -10.16 -9.73 -11.16
CA PHE A 299 -10.74 -8.58 -10.48
C PHE A 299 -11.90 -8.02 -11.29
N ILE A 300 -12.98 -7.69 -10.57
CA ILE A 300 -14.16 -7.03 -11.12
C ILE A 300 -14.46 -5.82 -10.24
N ARG A 301 -14.63 -4.65 -10.86
CA ARG A 301 -15.21 -3.47 -10.26
C ARG A 301 -16.48 -3.12 -11.02
N SER A 302 -17.62 -3.11 -10.34
CA SER A 302 -18.92 -2.79 -10.92
C SER A 302 -19.40 -1.46 -10.34
N GLU A 303 -19.66 -0.51 -11.22
CA GLU A 303 -20.30 0.78 -10.95
C GLU A 303 -21.65 0.83 -11.68
N GLU A 304 -22.49 1.81 -11.40
CA GLU A 304 -23.83 1.91 -12.02
C GLU A 304 -23.80 2.06 -13.56
N VAL A 305 -22.71 2.58 -14.09
CA VAL A 305 -22.57 2.94 -15.51
C VAL A 305 -21.70 1.94 -16.28
N GLU A 306 -20.66 1.39 -15.65
CA GLU A 306 -19.66 0.58 -16.34
C GLU A 306 -19.02 -0.44 -15.40
N ASP A 307 -18.79 -1.64 -15.91
CA ASP A 307 -18.00 -2.68 -15.24
C ASP A 307 -16.57 -2.63 -15.74
N PHE A 308 -15.62 -2.81 -14.84
CA PHE A 308 -14.20 -2.90 -15.15
C PHE A 308 -13.67 -4.26 -14.68
N MET A 309 -13.05 -5.00 -15.61
CA MET A 309 -12.53 -6.34 -15.35
C MET A 309 -11.06 -6.45 -15.74
N THR A 310 -10.26 -7.01 -14.84
CA THR A 310 -8.83 -7.27 -15.09
C THR A 310 -8.46 -8.66 -14.60
N SER A 311 -7.71 -9.40 -15.41
CA SER A 311 -7.04 -10.64 -14.97
C SER A 311 -5.55 -10.40 -14.82
N ALA A 312 -4.93 -11.06 -13.84
CA ALA A 312 -3.49 -11.05 -13.64
C ALA A 312 -2.93 -12.46 -13.51
N LEU A 313 -1.73 -12.64 -14.02
CA LEU A 313 -0.94 -13.88 -13.91
C LEU A 313 0.46 -13.51 -13.44
N SER A 314 0.96 -14.18 -12.38
CA SER A 314 2.38 -14.16 -12.01
C SER A 314 2.98 -15.55 -12.14
N LEU A 315 4.20 -15.61 -12.65
CA LEU A 315 5.03 -16.80 -12.73
C LEU A 315 6.37 -16.49 -12.07
N ASP A 316 6.70 -17.17 -10.98
CA ASP A 316 7.94 -16.98 -10.25
C ASP A 316 8.78 -18.25 -10.32
N TYR A 317 10.04 -18.10 -10.74
CA TYR A 317 10.97 -19.20 -10.90
C TYR A 317 12.35 -18.85 -10.35
N SER A 318 12.86 -19.64 -9.41
CA SER A 318 14.21 -19.48 -8.86
C SER A 318 15.24 -20.12 -9.80
N LEU A 319 16.15 -19.30 -10.33
CA LEU A 319 17.29 -19.77 -11.16
C LEU A 319 18.48 -20.27 -10.33
N GLY A 320 18.29 -20.42 -9.04
CA GLY A 320 19.31 -20.83 -8.06
C GLY A 320 18.99 -20.17 -6.70
N ILE A 321 20.00 -20.00 -5.86
CA ILE A 321 19.81 -19.47 -4.51
C ILE A 321 19.65 -17.94 -4.53
N LEU A 322 20.32 -17.26 -5.46
CA LEU A 322 20.43 -15.80 -5.48
C LEU A 322 19.52 -15.14 -6.51
N ASP A 323 19.11 -15.87 -7.52
CA ASP A 323 18.44 -15.32 -8.70
C ASP A 323 16.98 -15.78 -8.78
N THR A 324 16.08 -14.84 -9.01
CA THR A 324 14.67 -15.11 -9.26
C THR A 324 14.23 -14.45 -10.56
N LEU A 325 13.48 -15.17 -11.35
CA LEU A 325 12.82 -14.67 -12.54
C LEU A 325 11.31 -14.60 -12.27
N THR A 326 10.74 -13.41 -12.44
CA THR A 326 9.31 -13.16 -12.24
C THR A 326 8.69 -12.61 -13.51
N PHE A 327 7.67 -13.26 -14.02
CA PHE A 327 6.84 -12.75 -15.10
C PHE A 327 5.48 -12.35 -14.53
N ILE A 328 5.03 -11.12 -14.77
CA ILE A 328 3.69 -10.64 -14.41
C ILE A 328 3.01 -10.09 -15.65
N ALA A 329 1.76 -10.47 -15.86
CA ALA A 329 0.94 -9.94 -16.94
C ALA A 329 -0.44 -9.55 -16.43
N PHE A 330 -0.90 -8.34 -16.81
CA PHE A 330 -2.26 -7.86 -16.57
C PHE A 330 -3.00 -7.81 -17.89
N PHE A 331 -4.26 -8.25 -17.90
CA PHE A 331 -5.15 -8.17 -19.05
C PHE A 331 -6.42 -7.40 -18.70
N ASP A 332 -6.58 -6.22 -19.33
CA ASP A 332 -7.78 -5.39 -19.26
C ASP A 332 -8.80 -5.88 -20.28
N TRP A 333 -9.94 -6.39 -19.83
CA TRP A 333 -10.96 -7.00 -20.67
C TRP A 333 -11.76 -5.99 -21.49
N GLN A 334 -11.96 -4.75 -20.99
CA GLN A 334 -12.69 -3.69 -21.67
C GLN A 334 -11.87 -3.12 -22.82
N ARG A 335 -10.60 -2.82 -22.55
CA ARG A 335 -9.68 -2.27 -23.55
C ARG A 335 -9.03 -3.35 -24.43
N ARG A 336 -9.11 -4.61 -24.00
CA ARG A 336 -8.41 -5.74 -24.62
C ARG A 336 -6.90 -5.52 -24.70
N GLU A 337 -6.33 -4.97 -23.63
CA GLU A 337 -4.93 -4.62 -23.52
C GLU A 337 -4.20 -5.59 -22.60
N LEU A 338 -3.02 -6.05 -23.07
CA LEU A 338 -2.11 -6.91 -22.31
C LEU A 338 -0.90 -6.07 -21.87
N SER A 339 -0.58 -6.12 -20.58
CA SER A 339 0.56 -5.41 -19.99
C SER A 339 1.50 -6.40 -19.29
N PRO A 340 2.39 -7.08 -20.05
CA PRO A 340 3.38 -7.99 -19.48
C PRO A 340 4.60 -7.26 -18.96
N SER A 341 5.23 -7.84 -17.93
CA SER A 341 6.54 -7.48 -17.41
C SER A 341 7.34 -8.73 -17.09
N LEU A 342 8.64 -8.69 -17.34
CA LEU A 342 9.59 -9.74 -16.99
C LEU A 342 10.69 -9.11 -16.15
N SER A 343 10.87 -9.61 -14.94
CA SER A 343 11.83 -9.13 -13.97
C SER A 343 12.84 -10.23 -13.65
N TRP A 344 14.11 -9.89 -13.67
CA TRP A 344 15.18 -10.69 -13.09
C TRP A 344 15.69 -9.97 -11.85
N GLN A 345 15.72 -10.68 -10.73
CA GLN A 345 16.21 -10.18 -9.45
C GLN A 345 17.36 -11.03 -8.94
N ARG A 346 18.41 -10.37 -8.47
CA ARG A 346 19.52 -10.99 -7.77
C ARG A 346 19.68 -10.37 -6.40
N THR A 347 19.72 -11.23 -5.37
CA THR A 347 19.97 -10.82 -3.97
C THR A 347 21.36 -11.29 -3.56
N LEU A 348 22.21 -10.35 -3.12
CA LEU A 348 23.59 -10.58 -2.67
C LEU A 348 23.73 -9.96 -1.29
N ASP A 349 23.65 -10.75 -0.23
CA ASP A 349 23.66 -10.27 1.16
C ASP A 349 22.68 -9.09 1.35
N ASP A 350 23.22 -7.88 1.53
CA ASP A 350 22.45 -6.64 1.72
C ASP A 350 22.08 -5.93 0.41
N TRP A 351 22.54 -6.44 -0.74
CA TRP A 351 22.29 -5.85 -2.05
C TRP A 351 21.18 -6.56 -2.81
N LEU A 352 20.32 -5.78 -3.45
CA LEU A 352 19.33 -6.26 -4.39
C LEU A 352 19.54 -5.56 -5.72
N LEU A 353 19.73 -6.34 -6.78
CA LEU A 353 19.70 -5.88 -8.17
C LEU A 353 18.45 -6.42 -8.84
N ASN A 354 17.68 -5.53 -9.47
CA ASN A 354 16.49 -5.90 -10.24
C ASN A 354 16.55 -5.27 -11.63
N VAL A 355 16.21 -6.05 -12.64
CA VAL A 355 16.10 -5.60 -14.04
C VAL A 355 14.73 -6.03 -14.55
N THR A 356 13.87 -5.07 -14.86
CA THR A 356 12.51 -5.31 -15.33
C THR A 356 12.33 -4.76 -16.74
N ALA A 357 11.98 -5.62 -17.70
CA ALA A 357 11.49 -5.23 -19.00
C ALA A 357 9.95 -5.27 -19.01
N PHE A 358 9.29 -4.27 -19.59
CA PHE A 358 7.84 -4.18 -19.58
C PHE A 358 7.29 -3.62 -20.88
N TYR A 359 6.04 -4.00 -21.16
CA TYR A 359 5.24 -3.48 -22.26
C TYR A 359 3.85 -3.13 -21.73
N ASN A 360 3.36 -1.93 -22.02
CA ASN A 360 2.02 -1.49 -21.69
C ASN A 360 1.51 -0.60 -22.84
N SER A 361 0.44 -0.99 -23.51
CA SER A 361 -0.17 -0.21 -24.58
C SER A 361 -1.09 0.91 -24.08
N GLY A 362 -1.49 0.85 -22.81
CA GLY A 362 -2.40 1.83 -22.19
C GLY A 362 -1.69 3.11 -21.73
N GLU A 363 -2.40 4.24 -21.82
CA GLU A 363 -1.98 5.51 -21.22
C GLU A 363 -2.14 5.45 -19.69
N ARG A 364 -1.20 4.88 -18.99
CA ARG A 364 -1.16 4.89 -17.52
C ARG A 364 0.04 5.71 -17.03
N GLU A 365 -0.22 6.64 -16.15
CA GLU A 365 0.79 7.48 -15.48
C GLU A 365 1.50 6.72 -14.36
N ASN A 366 2.22 5.64 -14.65
CA ASN A 366 3.04 4.92 -13.68
C ASN A 366 4.41 4.55 -14.25
N ALA A 367 5.32 4.07 -13.41
CA ALA A 367 6.69 3.70 -13.80
C ALA A 367 6.77 2.59 -14.87
N TYR A 368 5.67 1.88 -15.12
CA TYR A 368 5.57 0.79 -16.08
C TYR A 368 4.67 1.14 -17.28
N SER A 369 4.51 2.43 -17.58
CA SER A 369 3.77 2.90 -18.76
C SER A 369 4.63 2.80 -20.03
N GLY A 370 4.01 2.47 -21.15
CA GLY A 370 4.70 2.32 -22.43
C GLY A 370 5.53 1.04 -22.52
N THR A 371 6.62 1.08 -23.28
CA THR A 371 7.58 -0.02 -23.46
C THR A 371 8.92 0.43 -22.91
N GLY A 372 9.50 -0.32 -21.99
CA GLY A 372 10.75 0.11 -21.38
C GLY A 372 11.50 -0.97 -20.63
N ILE A 373 12.61 -0.50 -20.06
CA ILE A 373 13.45 -1.28 -19.16
C ILE A 373 13.73 -0.41 -17.94
N LEU A 374 13.58 -0.99 -16.75
CA LEU A 374 13.91 -0.37 -15.47
C LEU A 374 14.98 -1.22 -14.77
N ILE A 375 16.02 -0.58 -14.31
CA ILE A 375 17.09 -1.19 -13.50
C ILE A 375 17.03 -0.55 -12.13
N THR A 376 16.97 -1.36 -11.08
CA THR A 376 16.97 -0.91 -9.68
C THR A 376 18.08 -1.61 -8.92
N ILE A 377 18.83 -0.84 -8.15
CA ILE A 377 19.86 -1.34 -7.23
C ILE A 377 19.53 -0.80 -5.86
N SER A 378 19.46 -1.66 -4.84
CA SER A 378 19.27 -1.23 -3.47
C SER A 378 20.26 -1.90 -2.53
N TYR A 379 20.63 -1.17 -1.48
CA TYR A 379 21.48 -1.61 -0.37
C TYR A 379 20.70 -1.42 0.94
N ASN A 380 20.58 -2.48 1.70
CA ASN A 380 19.99 -2.48 3.03
C ASN A 380 21.13 -2.46 4.07
N PHE A 381 21.05 -1.60 5.06
CA PHE A 381 22.08 -1.45 6.10
C PHE A 381 21.50 -1.47 7.51
#